data_3415706c30dc213126fd0bd3d427f26c
#
_entry.id   3415706c30dc213126fd0bd3d427f26c
#
_cell.length_a   1.000
_cell.length_b   1.000
_cell.length_c   1.000
_cell.angle_alpha   90.00
_cell.angle_beta   90.00
_cell.angle_gamma   90.00
#
_symmetry.space_group_name_H-M   'P 1'
#
loop_
_entity.id
_entity.type
_entity.pdbx_description
1 polymer ?
#
loop_
_entity_poly.entity_id
_entity_poly.type
_entity_poly.pdbx_seq_one_letter_code
_entity_poly.pdbx_strand_id
1 'polypeptide(L)'
;MKKLMTICLLAVAGVLTMSAQSSVYDFKVKDDAGKDVSLADYKGKVLLIVNTATRCGFTPQYKDLEAIYEKYRSEGLEILDFPCNQFGQQAPGTIQEIHQFCTLNYNVKFPQFDKIEVNGANAHPLYNWLKKGNDIKWNFTKFLISRDGRILKRYEPRDKMSDVEADVMMEVNPVLSNIMARRSIRKYLDKPVEHEKLEVVVRAGINAPSGMNAQPWIVRVVEDQKLIADVNEVYKKANAEQVSRDKNFKNMFRNAPNLICVCTPAKGGGELDAGLLGENMMLAAQSIGLGTCCLGGPVRWLNTNADAKFFLDRLDIPEGYKLNYILAIGYPDEQPDAKPRDASKAKFIQ
;
A
#
# COMPACT_ATOMS: atom_id res chain seq x y z
N MET A 1 48.45 46.17 -31.20
CA MET A 1 47.93 45.52 -29.99
C MET A 1 46.67 44.75 -30.37
N LYS A 2 46.81 43.45 -30.64
CA LYS A 2 45.67 42.55 -31.01
C LYS A 2 45.16 41.87 -29.71
N LYS A 3 43.90 42.11 -29.35
CA LYS A 3 43.23 41.42 -28.26
C LYS A 3 42.73 40.06 -28.76
N LEU A 4 43.28 39.00 -28.18
CA LEU A 4 42.77 37.62 -28.34
C LEU A 4 41.53 37.47 -27.45
N MET A 5 40.39 37.15 -28.03
CA MET A 5 39.18 36.80 -27.33
C MET A 5 39.13 35.25 -27.22
N THR A 6 39.36 34.74 -26.03
CA THR A 6 39.27 33.32 -25.71
C THR A 6 37.78 33.00 -25.46
N ILE A 7 37.18 32.24 -26.35
CA ILE A 7 35.80 31.69 -26.17
C ILE A 7 35.92 30.41 -25.36
N CYS A 8 35.49 30.46 -24.10
CA CYS A 8 35.27 29.22 -23.31
C CYS A 8 33.97 28.55 -23.74
N LEU A 9 34.07 27.42 -24.43
CA LEU A 9 32.93 26.51 -24.65
C LEU A 9 32.71 25.75 -23.35
N LEU A 10 31.64 26.09 -22.63
CA LEU A 10 31.10 25.27 -21.54
C LEU A 10 30.31 24.11 -22.15
N ALA A 11 30.91 22.92 -22.16
CA ALA A 11 30.20 21.68 -22.43
C ALA A 11 29.32 21.34 -21.23
N VAL A 12 28.01 21.57 -21.34
CA VAL A 12 27.03 21.08 -20.40
C VAL A 12 26.85 19.58 -20.66
N ALA A 13 27.54 18.75 -19.90
CA ALA A 13 27.27 17.33 -19.84
C ALA A 13 25.92 17.11 -19.14
N GLY A 14 24.87 16.89 -19.91
CA GLY A 14 23.58 16.47 -19.39
C GLY A 14 23.72 15.11 -18.73
N VAL A 15 23.74 15.08 -17.40
CA VAL A 15 23.59 13.85 -16.63
C VAL A 15 22.14 13.42 -16.81
N LEU A 16 21.90 12.47 -17.72
CA LEU A 16 20.66 11.70 -17.77
C LEU A 16 20.56 10.90 -16.46
N THR A 17 19.87 11.44 -15.48
CA THR A 17 19.44 10.66 -14.33
C THR A 17 18.45 9.63 -14.84
N MET A 18 18.90 8.39 -15.07
CA MET A 18 17.99 7.26 -15.25
C MET A 18 17.16 7.16 -13.97
N SER A 19 15.90 7.58 -14.04
CA SER A 19 14.92 7.32 -12.99
C SER A 19 14.89 5.80 -12.77
N ALA A 20 15.18 5.35 -11.56
CA ALA A 20 15.08 3.94 -11.22
C ALA A 20 13.63 3.51 -11.47
N GLN A 21 13.43 2.45 -12.23
CA GLN A 21 12.10 1.89 -12.50
C GLN A 21 11.46 1.52 -11.16
N SER A 22 10.37 2.19 -10.81
CA SER A 22 9.74 2.11 -9.49
C SER A 22 8.53 1.18 -9.47
N SER A 23 7.96 0.87 -10.63
CA SER A 23 6.71 0.14 -10.82
C SER A 23 6.78 -0.85 -11.99
N VAL A 24 5.95 -1.89 -11.94
CA VAL A 24 5.76 -2.81 -13.07
C VAL A 24 5.32 -2.09 -14.35
N TYR A 25 4.66 -0.96 -14.21
CA TYR A 25 4.12 -0.17 -15.33
C TYR A 25 5.19 0.57 -16.14
N ASP A 26 6.43 0.58 -15.67
CA ASP A 26 7.56 1.19 -16.38
C ASP A 26 8.14 0.28 -17.48
N PHE A 27 7.63 -0.96 -17.60
CA PHE A 27 8.17 -1.96 -18.52
C PHE A 27 7.28 -2.18 -19.75
N LYS A 28 7.94 -2.60 -20.84
CA LYS A 28 7.32 -3.13 -22.04
C LYS A 28 7.79 -4.55 -22.25
N VAL A 29 6.92 -5.38 -22.83
CA VAL A 29 7.18 -6.78 -23.16
C VAL A 29 6.69 -7.03 -24.59
N LYS A 30 7.03 -8.18 -25.18
CA LYS A 30 6.52 -8.55 -26.50
C LYS A 30 5.41 -9.57 -26.39
N ASP A 31 4.34 -9.37 -27.17
CA ASP A 31 3.32 -10.39 -27.38
C ASP A 31 3.81 -11.52 -28.30
N ASP A 32 2.96 -12.48 -28.56
CA ASP A 32 3.23 -13.64 -29.43
C ASP A 32 3.44 -13.29 -30.91
N ALA A 33 3.08 -12.08 -31.32
CA ALA A 33 3.34 -11.53 -32.65
C ALA A 33 4.63 -10.68 -32.69
N GLY A 34 5.34 -10.55 -31.57
CA GLY A 34 6.54 -9.73 -31.42
C GLY A 34 6.28 -8.22 -31.29
N LYS A 35 5.02 -7.81 -31.08
CA LYS A 35 4.63 -6.41 -30.87
C LYS A 35 4.89 -6.00 -29.45
N ASP A 36 5.35 -4.76 -29.26
CA ASP A 36 5.51 -4.18 -27.93
C ASP A 36 4.17 -3.93 -27.25
N VAL A 37 4.03 -4.47 -26.04
CA VAL A 37 2.90 -4.25 -25.12
C VAL A 37 3.43 -3.53 -23.88
N SER A 38 2.81 -2.42 -23.52
CA SER A 38 3.15 -1.69 -22.29
C SER A 38 2.45 -2.33 -21.11
N LEU A 39 3.20 -2.63 -20.02
CA LEU A 39 2.57 -3.11 -18.81
C LEU A 39 1.74 -2.02 -18.11
N ALA A 40 1.86 -0.75 -18.51
CA ALA A 40 0.96 0.32 -18.10
C ALA A 40 -0.50 0.10 -18.57
N ASP A 41 -0.73 -0.72 -19.60
CA ASP A 41 -2.08 -1.09 -20.07
C ASP A 41 -2.85 -1.93 -19.03
N TYR A 42 -2.14 -2.53 -18.08
CA TYR A 42 -2.70 -3.30 -16.97
C TYR A 42 -2.84 -2.48 -15.68
N LYS A 43 -2.67 -1.16 -15.73
CA LYS A 43 -2.77 -0.30 -14.54
C LYS A 43 -4.13 -0.45 -13.85
N GLY A 44 -4.09 -0.60 -12.51
CA GLY A 44 -5.28 -0.81 -11.70
C GLY A 44 -5.73 -2.27 -11.58
N LYS A 45 -5.06 -3.20 -12.29
CA LYS A 45 -5.27 -4.65 -12.13
C LYS A 45 -4.26 -5.24 -11.14
N VAL A 46 -4.64 -6.32 -10.48
CA VAL A 46 -3.74 -7.20 -9.74
C VAL A 46 -3.07 -8.11 -10.75
N LEU A 47 -1.73 -8.20 -10.74
CA LEU A 47 -1.02 -9.03 -11.71
C LEU A 47 -0.37 -10.22 -11.01
N LEU A 48 -0.48 -11.41 -11.62
CA LEU A 48 0.33 -12.58 -11.29
C LEU A 48 1.25 -12.87 -12.46
N ILE A 49 2.51 -12.47 -12.34
CA ILE A 49 3.54 -12.66 -13.38
C ILE A 49 4.23 -14.00 -13.13
N VAL A 50 4.32 -14.84 -14.16
CA VAL A 50 4.89 -16.19 -14.04
C VAL A 50 5.81 -16.51 -15.21
N ASN A 51 6.98 -17.11 -14.95
CA ASN A 51 7.81 -17.72 -15.99
C ASN A 51 7.49 -19.20 -16.11
N THR A 52 7.18 -19.66 -17.31
CA THR A 52 6.63 -21.01 -17.51
C THR A 52 7.44 -21.87 -18.47
N ALA A 53 7.03 -23.12 -18.61
CA ALA A 53 7.58 -24.06 -19.58
C ALA A 53 6.58 -25.20 -19.86
N THR A 54 6.63 -25.76 -21.09
CA THR A 54 5.71 -26.81 -21.54
C THR A 54 6.16 -28.24 -21.23
N ARG A 55 7.46 -28.43 -20.88
CA ARG A 55 8.05 -29.76 -20.59
C ARG A 55 8.67 -29.83 -19.21
N CYS A 56 8.06 -29.16 -18.25
CA CYS A 56 8.52 -29.10 -16.86
C CYS A 56 7.65 -29.98 -15.95
N GLY A 57 8.22 -30.52 -14.88
CA GLY A 57 7.44 -31.23 -13.86
C GLY A 57 6.35 -30.36 -13.20
N PHE A 58 6.49 -29.04 -13.27
CA PHE A 58 5.50 -28.08 -12.77
C PHE A 58 4.50 -27.62 -13.82
N THR A 59 4.58 -28.07 -15.09
CA THR A 59 3.62 -27.70 -16.16
C THR A 59 2.15 -27.93 -15.77
N PRO A 60 1.77 -28.94 -14.96
CA PRO A 60 0.41 -29.10 -14.48
C PRO A 60 -0.15 -27.92 -13.70
N GLN A 61 0.68 -27.00 -13.17
CA GLN A 61 0.24 -25.77 -12.49
C GLN A 61 -0.50 -24.81 -13.43
N TYR A 62 -0.43 -24.97 -14.74
CA TYR A 62 -1.31 -24.23 -15.67
C TYR A 62 -2.80 -24.44 -15.35
N LYS A 63 -3.19 -25.64 -14.90
CA LYS A 63 -4.56 -25.93 -14.48
C LYS A 63 -4.99 -25.07 -13.28
N ASP A 64 -4.11 -24.93 -12.27
CA ASP A 64 -4.39 -24.14 -11.09
C ASP A 64 -4.39 -22.65 -11.42
N LEU A 65 -3.44 -22.18 -12.26
CA LEU A 65 -3.37 -20.80 -12.72
C LEU A 65 -4.63 -20.41 -13.48
N GLU A 66 -5.11 -21.27 -14.41
CA GLU A 66 -6.33 -20.99 -15.16
C GLU A 66 -7.57 -20.99 -14.24
N ALA A 67 -7.65 -21.90 -13.27
CA ALA A 67 -8.73 -21.90 -12.29
C ALA A 67 -8.77 -20.61 -11.45
N ILE A 68 -7.61 -20.13 -11.01
CA ILE A 68 -7.47 -18.84 -10.30
C ILE A 68 -7.87 -17.69 -11.24
N TYR A 69 -7.41 -17.70 -12.49
CA TYR A 69 -7.75 -16.66 -13.45
C TYR A 69 -9.25 -16.58 -13.72
N GLU A 70 -9.88 -17.71 -14.02
CA GLU A 70 -11.32 -17.77 -14.26
C GLU A 70 -12.13 -17.24 -13.08
N LYS A 71 -11.71 -17.56 -11.86
CA LYS A 71 -12.38 -17.14 -10.63
C LYS A 71 -12.27 -15.64 -10.37
N TYR A 72 -11.12 -15.03 -10.61
CA TYR A 72 -10.84 -13.66 -10.15
C TYR A 72 -10.66 -12.62 -11.27
N ARG A 73 -10.68 -12.99 -12.55
CA ARG A 73 -10.52 -12.05 -13.68
C ARG A 73 -11.57 -10.93 -13.67
N SER A 74 -12.80 -11.23 -13.30
CA SER A 74 -13.87 -10.24 -13.20
C SER A 74 -13.68 -9.27 -12.02
N GLU A 75 -12.86 -9.66 -11.03
CA GLU A 75 -12.47 -8.83 -9.90
C GLU A 75 -11.19 -8.03 -10.16
N GLY A 76 -10.63 -8.17 -11.38
CA GLY A 76 -9.48 -7.39 -11.83
C GLY A 76 -8.13 -8.08 -11.70
N LEU A 77 -8.11 -9.43 -11.59
CA LEU A 77 -6.89 -10.21 -11.74
C LEU A 77 -6.48 -10.26 -13.22
N GLU A 78 -5.18 -10.19 -13.48
CA GLU A 78 -4.58 -10.58 -14.76
C GLU A 78 -3.37 -11.49 -14.49
N ILE A 79 -3.23 -12.57 -15.25
CA ILE A 79 -2.05 -13.45 -15.21
C ILE A 79 -1.23 -13.18 -16.46
N LEU A 80 0.05 -12.87 -16.30
CA LEU A 80 0.97 -12.60 -17.39
C LEU A 80 1.99 -13.74 -17.48
N ASP A 81 1.84 -14.56 -18.53
CA ASP A 81 2.65 -15.75 -18.74
C ASP A 81 3.82 -15.47 -19.69
N PHE A 82 5.03 -15.78 -19.21
CA PHE A 82 6.28 -15.60 -19.95
C PHE A 82 7.02 -16.93 -20.06
N PRO A 83 6.91 -17.66 -21.18
CA PRO A 83 7.67 -18.89 -21.38
C PRO A 83 9.18 -18.63 -21.33
N CYS A 84 9.91 -19.46 -20.58
CA CYS A 84 11.35 -19.34 -20.38
C CYS A 84 12.07 -20.66 -20.65
N ASN A 85 13.07 -20.62 -21.57
CA ASN A 85 13.82 -21.82 -21.96
C ASN A 85 15.15 -22.00 -21.22
N GLN A 86 15.46 -21.15 -20.23
CA GLN A 86 16.75 -21.17 -19.51
C GLN A 86 16.91 -22.36 -18.56
N PHE A 87 15.80 -23.00 -18.17
CA PHE A 87 15.82 -24.11 -17.21
C PHE A 87 15.62 -25.45 -17.93
N GLY A 88 16.74 -26.14 -18.19
CA GLY A 88 16.73 -27.46 -18.81
C GLY A 88 16.13 -27.50 -20.21
N GLN A 89 16.05 -26.37 -20.93
CA GLN A 89 15.44 -26.25 -22.24
C GLN A 89 13.99 -26.77 -22.31
N GLN A 90 13.23 -26.54 -21.24
CA GLN A 90 11.88 -27.09 -21.06
C GLN A 90 10.76 -26.29 -21.72
N ALA A 91 11.06 -25.18 -22.40
CA ALA A 91 10.14 -24.42 -23.24
C ALA A 91 10.62 -24.41 -24.72
N PRO A 92 10.74 -25.59 -25.38
CA PRO A 92 11.19 -25.67 -26.77
C PRO A 92 10.12 -25.17 -27.75
N GLY A 93 10.49 -25.06 -29.03
CA GLY A 93 9.58 -24.65 -30.10
C GLY A 93 9.39 -23.14 -30.21
N THR A 94 8.47 -22.73 -31.05
CA THR A 94 8.07 -21.34 -31.25
C THR A 94 7.08 -20.89 -30.16
N ILE A 95 6.86 -19.59 -30.03
CA ILE A 95 5.87 -19.09 -29.08
C ILE A 95 4.44 -19.54 -29.46
N GLN A 96 4.14 -19.62 -30.76
CA GLN A 96 2.84 -20.10 -31.25
C GLN A 96 2.60 -21.57 -30.89
N GLU A 97 3.62 -22.42 -30.97
CA GLU A 97 3.52 -23.84 -30.56
C GLU A 97 3.29 -23.94 -29.04
N ILE A 98 3.93 -23.09 -28.24
CA ILE A 98 3.74 -23.03 -26.80
C ILE A 98 2.30 -22.60 -26.46
N HIS A 99 1.79 -21.53 -27.08
CA HIS A 99 0.41 -21.07 -26.87
C HIS A 99 -0.60 -22.13 -27.29
N GLN A 100 -0.39 -22.78 -28.44
CA GLN A 100 -1.25 -23.88 -28.87
C GLN A 100 -1.26 -25.02 -27.85
N PHE A 101 -0.09 -25.41 -27.34
CA PHE A 101 0.02 -26.40 -26.27
C PHE A 101 -0.76 -26.02 -25.02
N CYS A 102 -0.61 -24.80 -24.54
CA CYS A 102 -1.29 -24.29 -23.34
C CYS A 102 -2.81 -24.25 -23.52
N THR A 103 -3.28 -23.79 -24.68
CA THR A 103 -4.69 -23.73 -25.02
C THR A 103 -5.32 -25.14 -25.11
N LEU A 104 -4.68 -26.06 -25.82
CA LEU A 104 -5.22 -27.40 -26.05
C LEU A 104 -5.20 -28.29 -24.79
N ASN A 105 -4.16 -28.16 -23.95
CA ASN A 105 -4.00 -29.07 -22.81
C ASN A 105 -4.55 -28.49 -21.49
N TYR A 106 -4.62 -27.16 -21.35
CA TYR A 106 -4.98 -26.50 -20.09
C TYR A 106 -6.07 -25.44 -20.26
N ASN A 107 -6.56 -25.21 -21.51
CA ASN A 107 -7.59 -24.21 -21.81
C ASN A 107 -7.20 -22.80 -21.33
N VAL A 108 -5.91 -22.45 -21.40
CA VAL A 108 -5.38 -21.16 -20.93
C VAL A 108 -6.03 -20.01 -21.70
N LYS A 109 -6.57 -19.04 -20.94
CA LYS A 109 -7.25 -17.83 -21.46
C LYS A 109 -6.55 -16.55 -21.03
N PHE A 110 -5.64 -16.60 -20.04
CA PHE A 110 -4.87 -15.44 -19.65
C PHE A 110 -3.81 -15.07 -20.69
N PRO A 111 -3.36 -13.80 -20.72
CA PRO A 111 -2.34 -13.31 -21.65
C PRO A 111 -1.04 -14.12 -21.59
N GLN A 112 -0.60 -14.57 -22.75
CA GLN A 112 0.68 -15.22 -22.96
C GLN A 112 1.58 -14.35 -23.85
N PHE A 113 2.81 -14.15 -23.42
CA PHE A 113 3.78 -13.27 -24.07
C PHE A 113 4.90 -14.07 -24.76
N ASP A 114 5.74 -13.36 -25.51
CA ASP A 114 6.92 -13.97 -26.12
C ASP A 114 7.87 -14.53 -25.05
N LYS A 115 8.73 -15.45 -25.49
CA LYS A 115 9.76 -16.04 -24.63
C LYS A 115 10.65 -14.98 -24.01
N ILE A 116 10.99 -15.18 -22.76
CA ILE A 116 11.76 -14.20 -21.99
C ILE A 116 12.97 -14.87 -21.32
N GLU A 117 14.08 -14.14 -21.21
CA GLU A 117 15.20 -14.53 -20.35
C GLU A 117 15.05 -13.85 -19.00
N VAL A 118 15.13 -14.67 -17.94
CA VAL A 118 14.88 -14.22 -16.55
C VAL A 118 16.17 -14.03 -15.75
N ASN A 119 17.28 -14.67 -16.18
CA ASN A 119 18.57 -14.61 -15.50
C ASN A 119 19.71 -14.32 -16.50
N GLY A 120 20.88 -13.95 -15.95
CA GLY A 120 22.10 -13.68 -16.71
C GLY A 120 22.14 -12.27 -17.32
N ALA A 121 23.13 -12.06 -18.18
CA ALA A 121 23.40 -10.74 -18.79
C ALA A 121 22.27 -10.27 -19.72
N ASN A 122 21.54 -11.20 -20.33
CA ASN A 122 20.43 -10.92 -21.25
C ASN A 122 19.06 -10.93 -20.54
N ALA A 123 19.02 -11.03 -19.22
CA ALA A 123 17.75 -11.02 -18.50
C ALA A 123 16.97 -9.76 -18.82
N HIS A 124 15.68 -9.95 -19.13
CA HIS A 124 14.80 -8.85 -19.47
C HIS A 124 14.71 -7.85 -18.31
N PRO A 125 14.66 -6.53 -18.55
CA PRO A 125 14.58 -5.50 -17.50
C PRO A 125 13.46 -5.75 -16.48
N LEU A 126 12.29 -6.23 -16.93
CA LEU A 126 11.18 -6.63 -16.05
C LEU A 126 11.64 -7.67 -15.00
N TYR A 127 12.33 -8.73 -15.43
CA TYR A 127 12.78 -9.78 -14.51
C TYR A 127 13.96 -9.34 -13.65
N ASN A 128 14.81 -8.43 -14.12
CA ASN A 128 15.82 -7.80 -13.28
C ASN A 128 15.21 -7.01 -12.12
N TRP A 129 14.09 -6.31 -12.40
CA TRP A 129 13.33 -5.60 -11.37
C TRP A 129 12.56 -6.56 -10.44
N LEU A 130 11.87 -7.58 -10.99
CA LEU A 130 11.11 -8.56 -10.19
C LEU A 130 11.99 -9.32 -9.20
N LYS A 131 13.14 -9.80 -9.65
CA LYS A 131 14.00 -10.66 -8.83
C LYS A 131 14.79 -9.92 -7.75
N LYS A 132 14.92 -8.59 -7.82
CA LYS A 132 15.64 -7.76 -6.83
C LYS A 132 16.99 -8.35 -6.44
N GLY A 133 17.79 -8.82 -7.40
CA GLY A 133 19.08 -9.45 -7.20
C GLY A 133 19.05 -10.95 -6.78
N ASN A 134 17.87 -11.53 -6.55
CA ASN A 134 17.72 -12.95 -6.23
C ASN A 134 17.29 -13.74 -7.48
N ASP A 135 18.20 -14.39 -8.15
CA ASP A 135 17.92 -15.11 -9.38
C ASP A 135 16.73 -16.07 -9.29
N ILE A 136 16.03 -16.21 -10.41
CA ILE A 136 14.97 -17.20 -10.58
C ILE A 136 15.59 -18.59 -10.58
N LYS A 137 15.11 -19.48 -9.72
CA LYS A 137 15.71 -20.80 -9.56
C LYS A 137 15.14 -21.83 -10.52
N TRP A 138 13.90 -21.68 -10.94
CA TRP A 138 13.22 -22.64 -11.79
C TRP A 138 11.99 -22.07 -12.49
N ASN A 139 11.44 -22.83 -13.46
CA ASN A 139 10.14 -22.52 -14.08
C ASN A 139 9.01 -22.50 -13.04
N PHE A 140 7.95 -21.72 -13.32
CA PHE A 140 6.80 -21.52 -12.45
C PHE A 140 7.10 -20.74 -11.16
N THR A 141 8.15 -19.91 -11.15
CA THR A 141 8.29 -18.85 -10.16
C THR A 141 7.26 -17.75 -10.45
N LYS A 142 6.54 -17.29 -9.44
CA LYS A 142 5.45 -16.34 -9.59
C LYS A 142 5.70 -15.09 -8.77
N PHE A 143 5.18 -13.96 -9.26
CA PHE A 143 5.21 -12.67 -8.57
C PHE A 143 3.82 -12.07 -8.53
N LEU A 144 3.31 -11.83 -7.34
CA LEU A 144 2.06 -11.10 -7.13
C LEU A 144 2.37 -9.61 -7.07
N ILE A 145 1.63 -8.83 -7.86
CA ILE A 145 1.81 -7.37 -8.02
C ILE A 145 0.49 -6.70 -7.64
N SER A 146 0.57 -5.66 -6.83
CA SER A 146 -0.58 -4.84 -6.43
C SER A 146 -1.12 -3.98 -7.56
N ARG A 147 -2.33 -3.43 -7.39
CA ARG A 147 -2.99 -2.53 -8.35
C ARG A 147 -2.22 -1.24 -8.64
N ASP A 148 -1.31 -0.83 -7.76
CA ASP A 148 -0.41 0.31 -7.93
C ASP A 148 0.97 -0.07 -8.48
N GLY A 149 1.16 -1.34 -8.88
CA GLY A 149 2.33 -1.83 -9.59
C GLY A 149 3.51 -2.24 -8.72
N ARG A 150 3.32 -2.43 -7.41
CA ARG A 150 4.37 -2.87 -6.48
C ARG A 150 4.42 -4.39 -6.35
N ILE A 151 5.62 -4.94 -6.18
CA ILE A 151 5.80 -6.37 -5.86
C ILE A 151 5.31 -6.62 -4.42
N LEU A 152 4.31 -7.47 -4.28
CA LEU A 152 3.78 -7.89 -2.98
C LEU A 152 4.48 -9.14 -2.48
N LYS A 153 4.60 -10.16 -3.33
CA LYS A 153 5.17 -11.46 -2.94
C LYS A 153 5.76 -12.21 -4.12
N ARG A 154 6.80 -12.98 -3.86
CA ARG A 154 7.38 -13.96 -4.77
C ARG A 154 7.05 -15.36 -4.24
N TYR A 155 6.71 -16.27 -5.13
CA TYR A 155 6.47 -17.70 -4.86
C TYR A 155 7.40 -18.54 -5.67
N GLU A 156 7.99 -19.53 -5.03
CA GLU A 156 8.77 -20.55 -5.70
C GLU A 156 7.85 -21.63 -6.31
N PRO A 157 8.33 -22.45 -7.26
CA PRO A 157 7.48 -23.43 -7.94
C PRO A 157 6.81 -24.45 -7.01
N ARG A 158 7.42 -24.73 -5.85
CA ARG A 158 6.93 -25.70 -4.87
C ARG A 158 5.95 -25.13 -3.84
N ASP A 159 5.77 -23.82 -3.84
CA ASP A 159 4.79 -23.20 -2.95
C ASP A 159 3.37 -23.66 -3.34
N LYS A 160 2.52 -23.82 -2.34
CA LYS A 160 1.15 -24.31 -2.57
C LYS A 160 0.35 -23.30 -3.38
N MET A 161 -0.33 -23.78 -4.40
CA MET A 161 -1.19 -22.92 -5.23
C MET A 161 -2.37 -22.37 -4.44
N SER A 162 -2.81 -23.06 -3.36
CA SER A 162 -3.81 -22.53 -2.41
C SER A 162 -3.35 -21.25 -1.69
N ASP A 163 -2.05 -21.13 -1.40
CA ASP A 163 -1.49 -19.93 -0.75
C ASP A 163 -1.42 -18.78 -1.76
N VAL A 164 -1.09 -19.09 -3.03
CA VAL A 164 -1.14 -18.09 -4.12
C VAL A 164 -2.57 -17.59 -4.32
N GLU A 165 -3.55 -18.49 -4.36
CA GLU A 165 -4.96 -18.14 -4.50
C GLU A 165 -5.46 -17.28 -3.33
N ALA A 166 -5.11 -17.64 -2.10
CA ALA A 166 -5.49 -16.88 -0.91
C ALA A 166 -4.96 -15.44 -0.96
N ASP A 167 -3.69 -15.25 -1.35
CA ASP A 167 -3.10 -13.92 -1.47
C ASP A 167 -3.70 -13.13 -2.65
N VAL A 168 -4.03 -13.79 -3.78
CA VAL A 168 -4.76 -13.17 -4.89
C VAL A 168 -6.14 -12.68 -4.41
N MET A 169 -6.89 -13.52 -3.69
CA MET A 169 -8.20 -13.15 -3.14
C MET A 169 -8.10 -11.93 -2.20
N MET A 170 -7.07 -11.89 -1.36
CA MET A 170 -6.83 -10.75 -0.46
C MET A 170 -6.59 -9.46 -1.23
N GLU A 171 -5.93 -9.51 -2.39
CA GLU A 171 -5.55 -8.33 -3.15
C GLU A 171 -6.64 -7.87 -4.12
N VAL A 172 -7.39 -8.79 -4.73
CA VAL A 172 -8.48 -8.42 -5.66
C VAL A 172 -9.70 -7.89 -4.94
N ASN A 173 -10.00 -8.36 -3.74
CA ASN A 173 -11.13 -7.87 -2.95
C ASN A 173 -10.83 -6.46 -2.42
N PRO A 174 -11.63 -5.43 -2.79
CA PRO A 174 -11.32 -4.05 -2.44
C PRO A 174 -11.33 -3.78 -0.94
N VAL A 175 -12.16 -4.49 -0.17
CA VAL A 175 -12.20 -4.32 1.29
C VAL A 175 -10.95 -4.91 1.94
N LEU A 176 -10.61 -6.15 1.58
CA LEU A 176 -9.42 -6.83 2.10
C LEU A 176 -8.14 -6.09 1.69
N SER A 177 -8.04 -5.69 0.43
CA SER A 177 -6.91 -4.91 -0.09
C SER A 177 -6.75 -3.59 0.68
N ASN A 178 -7.84 -2.86 0.94
CA ASN A 178 -7.82 -1.62 1.72
C ASN A 178 -7.33 -1.85 3.16
N ILE A 179 -7.80 -2.93 3.82
CA ILE A 179 -7.32 -3.32 5.16
C ILE A 179 -5.81 -3.62 5.12
N MET A 180 -5.36 -4.37 4.12
CA MET A 180 -3.96 -4.75 3.97
C MET A 180 -3.06 -3.56 3.60
N ALA A 181 -3.57 -2.56 2.89
CA ALA A 181 -2.82 -1.38 2.48
C ALA A 181 -2.69 -0.31 3.57
N ARG A 182 -3.66 -0.24 4.52
CA ARG A 182 -3.66 0.78 5.56
C ARG A 182 -2.39 0.76 6.42
N ARG A 183 -1.81 1.94 6.61
CA ARG A 183 -0.62 2.17 7.46
C ARG A 183 -0.86 3.32 8.43
N SER A 184 -0.12 3.33 9.54
CA SER A 184 -0.04 4.51 10.40
C SER A 184 0.91 5.53 9.76
N ILE A 185 0.37 6.61 9.24
CA ILE A 185 1.09 7.69 8.58
C ILE A 185 1.52 8.73 9.62
N ARG A 186 2.79 9.17 9.56
CA ARG A 186 3.40 10.11 10.51
C ARG A 186 4.08 11.28 9.82
N LYS A 187 4.00 11.32 8.49
CA LYS A 187 4.39 12.47 7.68
C LYS A 187 3.24 12.81 6.73
N TYR A 188 2.90 14.07 6.67
CA TYR A 188 1.78 14.58 5.91
C TYR A 188 2.23 15.74 5.06
N LEU A 189 1.60 15.91 3.90
CA LEU A 189 1.70 17.13 3.10
C LEU A 189 1.14 18.30 3.91
N ASP A 190 1.72 19.48 3.70
CA ASP A 190 1.23 20.73 4.30
C ASP A 190 0.00 21.25 3.53
N LYS A 191 -1.06 20.45 3.58
CA LYS A 191 -2.34 20.70 2.91
C LYS A 191 -3.48 20.22 3.81
N PRO A 192 -4.37 21.09 4.27
CA PRO A 192 -5.58 20.68 4.97
C PRO A 192 -6.44 19.73 4.12
N VAL A 193 -7.16 18.83 4.78
CA VAL A 193 -8.14 17.96 4.15
C VAL A 193 -9.42 18.73 3.94
N GLU A 194 -10.05 18.58 2.80
CA GLU A 194 -11.32 19.16 2.46
C GLU A 194 -12.42 18.68 3.42
N HIS A 195 -13.30 19.59 3.84
CA HIS A 195 -14.37 19.32 4.81
C HIS A 195 -15.23 18.11 4.43
N GLU A 196 -15.61 18.02 3.18
CA GLU A 196 -16.46 16.95 2.64
C GLU A 196 -15.82 15.57 2.80
N LYS A 197 -14.48 15.48 2.68
CA LYS A 197 -13.75 14.23 2.92
C LYS A 197 -13.72 13.85 4.40
N LEU A 198 -13.57 14.84 5.28
CA LEU A 198 -13.64 14.62 6.73
C LEU A 198 -15.03 14.15 7.15
N GLU A 199 -16.10 14.73 6.56
CA GLU A 199 -17.47 14.25 6.76
C GLU A 199 -17.66 12.80 6.33
N VAL A 200 -17.15 12.41 5.15
CA VAL A 200 -17.19 11.01 4.67
C VAL A 200 -16.52 10.07 5.67
N VAL A 201 -15.36 10.43 6.18
CA VAL A 201 -14.61 9.64 7.17
C VAL A 201 -15.40 9.48 8.46
N VAL A 202 -15.96 10.57 9.00
CA VAL A 202 -16.76 10.53 10.23
C VAL A 202 -18.04 9.71 10.02
N ARG A 203 -18.75 9.90 8.91
CA ARG A 203 -19.94 9.12 8.57
C ARG A 203 -19.65 7.61 8.49
N ALA A 204 -18.51 7.21 7.94
CA ALA A 204 -18.09 5.82 7.96
C ALA A 204 -17.84 5.32 9.39
N GLY A 205 -17.21 6.16 10.22
CA GLY A 205 -16.96 5.87 11.62
C GLY A 205 -18.24 5.56 12.41
N ILE A 206 -19.22 6.47 12.38
CA ILE A 206 -20.46 6.32 13.16
C ILE A 206 -21.35 5.15 12.71
N ASN A 207 -21.05 4.50 11.59
CA ASN A 207 -21.66 3.24 11.19
C ASN A 207 -21.05 2.02 11.89
N ALA A 208 -20.09 2.21 12.79
CA ALA A 208 -19.56 1.12 13.60
C ALA A 208 -20.65 0.55 14.54
N PRO A 209 -20.63 -0.77 14.79
CA PRO A 209 -21.52 -1.35 15.80
C PRO A 209 -21.13 -0.87 17.20
N SER A 210 -22.10 -0.85 18.11
CA SER A 210 -21.87 -0.63 19.54
C SER A 210 -22.81 -1.51 20.37
N GLY A 211 -22.43 -1.80 21.61
CA GLY A 211 -23.24 -2.58 22.52
C GLY A 211 -24.66 -1.98 22.64
N MET A 212 -25.70 -2.74 22.34
CA MET A 212 -27.11 -2.30 22.35
C MET A 212 -27.37 -1.03 21.50
N ASN A 213 -26.53 -0.75 20.53
CA ASN A 213 -26.56 0.49 19.74
C ASN A 213 -26.45 1.77 20.61
N ALA A 214 -25.72 1.70 21.71
CA ALA A 214 -25.59 2.79 22.67
C ALA A 214 -24.76 3.96 22.15
N GLN A 215 -23.90 3.74 21.16
CA GLN A 215 -23.05 4.74 20.50
C GLN A 215 -22.32 5.65 21.54
N PRO A 216 -21.54 5.07 22.46
CA PRO A 216 -20.97 5.79 23.61
C PRO A 216 -19.72 6.58 23.20
N TRP A 217 -19.80 7.34 22.15
CA TRP A 217 -18.73 8.16 21.62
C TRP A 217 -19.18 9.57 21.29
N ILE A 218 -18.26 10.50 21.44
CA ILE A 218 -18.38 11.85 20.90
C ILE A 218 -17.21 12.05 19.93
N VAL A 219 -17.50 12.54 18.73
CA VAL A 219 -16.48 12.84 17.70
C VAL A 219 -16.41 14.34 17.52
N ARG A 220 -15.20 14.90 17.53
CA ARG A 220 -14.91 16.29 17.25
C ARG A 220 -13.81 16.38 16.19
N VAL A 221 -14.10 17.02 15.08
CA VAL A 221 -13.15 17.25 14.00
C VAL A 221 -12.54 18.64 14.18
N VAL A 222 -11.22 18.71 14.19
CA VAL A 222 -10.49 19.98 14.31
C VAL A 222 -9.90 20.34 12.94
N GLU A 223 -10.52 21.34 12.32
CA GLU A 223 -10.09 21.95 11.05
C GLU A 223 -9.39 23.29 11.29
N ASP A 224 -9.57 23.88 12.47
CA ASP A 224 -8.97 25.14 12.88
C ASP A 224 -7.45 25.01 13.06
N GLN A 225 -6.70 25.42 12.03
CA GLN A 225 -5.23 25.36 12.01
C GLN A 225 -4.61 26.22 13.10
N LYS A 226 -5.28 27.32 13.48
CA LYS A 226 -4.82 28.21 14.55
C LYS A 226 -4.93 27.50 15.90
N LEU A 227 -6.03 26.82 16.18
CA LEU A 227 -6.20 26.04 17.41
C LEU A 227 -5.14 24.94 17.55
N ILE A 228 -4.82 24.23 16.44
CA ILE A 228 -3.77 23.22 16.40
C ILE A 228 -2.40 23.86 16.70
N ALA A 229 -2.11 25.01 16.10
CA ALA A 229 -0.87 25.74 16.32
C ALA A 229 -0.74 26.25 17.77
N ASP A 230 -1.80 26.85 18.31
CA ASP A 230 -1.81 27.43 19.65
C ASP A 230 -1.55 26.36 20.73
N VAL A 231 -2.22 25.20 20.66
CA VAL A 231 -2.00 24.11 21.62
C VAL A 231 -0.61 23.50 21.47
N ASN A 232 -0.07 23.46 20.25
CA ASN A 232 1.28 22.98 20.01
C ASN A 232 2.35 23.91 20.59
N GLU A 233 2.15 25.24 20.56
CA GLU A 233 3.06 26.18 21.23
C GLU A 233 3.07 25.98 22.75
N VAL A 234 1.94 25.72 23.38
CA VAL A 234 1.87 25.35 24.79
C VAL A 234 2.63 24.05 25.05
N TYR A 235 2.42 23.04 24.19
CA TYR A 235 3.14 21.77 24.28
C TYR A 235 4.66 21.96 24.19
N LYS A 236 5.15 22.74 23.22
CA LYS A 236 6.58 23.04 23.03
C LYS A 236 7.19 23.68 24.28
N LYS A 237 6.52 24.65 24.88
CA LYS A 237 6.98 25.32 26.11
C LYS A 237 7.07 24.33 27.27
N ALA A 238 6.04 23.51 27.47
CA ALA A 238 6.01 22.55 28.58
C ALA A 238 6.99 21.37 28.39
N ASN A 239 7.40 21.06 27.15
CA ASN A 239 8.24 19.91 26.80
C ASN A 239 9.50 20.32 26.01
N ALA A 240 10.06 21.50 26.29
CA ALA A 240 11.14 22.10 25.51
C ALA A 240 12.36 21.17 25.34
N GLU A 241 12.77 20.45 26.38
CA GLU A 241 13.88 19.50 26.31
C GLU A 241 13.57 18.32 25.38
N GLN A 242 12.37 17.74 25.45
CA GLN A 242 11.96 16.64 24.57
C GLN A 242 11.86 17.09 23.11
N VAL A 243 11.29 18.26 22.87
CA VAL A 243 11.12 18.85 21.54
C VAL A 243 12.48 19.18 20.91
N SER A 244 13.44 19.67 21.69
CA SER A 244 14.78 20.01 21.20
C SER A 244 15.58 18.79 20.70
N ARG A 245 15.24 17.59 21.12
CA ARG A 245 15.86 16.33 20.68
C ARG A 245 15.39 15.88 19.28
N ASP A 246 14.24 16.37 18.83
CA ASP A 246 13.69 16.07 17.49
C ASP A 246 13.79 17.32 16.58
N LYS A 247 14.82 17.37 15.76
CA LYS A 247 15.06 18.47 14.82
C LYS A 247 13.93 18.67 13.79
N ASN A 248 13.10 17.66 13.58
CA ASN A 248 12.00 17.67 12.62
C ASN A 248 10.63 17.87 13.31
N PHE A 249 10.62 18.14 14.60
CA PHE A 249 9.39 18.36 15.34
C PHE A 249 8.68 19.63 14.84
N LYS A 250 7.49 19.46 14.29
CA LYS A 250 6.60 20.57 13.90
C LYS A 250 5.43 20.69 14.87
N ASN A 251 4.71 19.60 15.12
CA ASN A 251 3.65 19.57 16.10
C ASN A 251 3.52 18.18 16.78
N MET A 252 2.89 18.14 17.95
CA MET A 252 2.72 16.92 18.76
C MET A 252 1.78 15.89 18.12
N PHE A 253 1.04 16.26 17.06
CA PHE A 253 0.12 15.41 16.32
C PHE A 253 0.75 14.81 15.05
N ARG A 254 2.07 14.58 15.03
CA ARG A 254 2.80 14.06 13.88
C ARG A 254 2.75 14.98 12.65
N ASN A 255 2.61 16.26 12.89
CA ASN A 255 2.50 17.30 11.84
C ASN A 255 1.25 17.17 10.96
N ALA A 256 0.22 16.46 11.43
CA ALA A 256 -1.03 16.36 10.71
C ALA A 256 -1.76 17.71 10.64
N PRO A 257 -2.35 18.04 9.49
CA PRO A 257 -3.09 19.29 9.33
C PRO A 257 -4.49 19.25 9.97
N ASN A 258 -5.08 18.08 10.13
CA ASN A 258 -6.40 17.92 10.73
C ASN A 258 -6.41 16.83 11.80
N LEU A 259 -7.34 16.93 12.75
CA LEU A 259 -7.48 15.97 13.84
C LEU A 259 -8.93 15.50 13.95
N ILE A 260 -9.12 14.22 14.26
CA ILE A 260 -10.41 13.68 14.68
C ILE A 260 -10.25 13.22 16.14
N CYS A 261 -10.84 13.98 17.07
CA CYS A 261 -10.82 13.71 18.49
C CYS A 261 -11.98 12.80 18.85
N VAL A 262 -11.71 11.65 19.47
CA VAL A 262 -12.73 10.70 19.91
C VAL A 262 -12.76 10.67 21.43
N CYS A 263 -13.95 10.94 21.96
CA CYS A 263 -14.21 10.97 23.40
C CYS A 263 -15.12 9.80 23.79
N THR A 264 -14.93 9.29 24.98
CA THR A 264 -15.74 8.22 25.59
C THR A 264 -16.19 8.63 26.98
N PRO A 265 -17.20 7.98 27.57
CA PRO A 265 -17.56 8.21 28.96
C PRO A 265 -16.31 8.10 29.88
N ALA A 266 -16.17 9.01 30.83
CA ALA A 266 -15.06 9.01 31.77
C ALA A 266 -15.11 7.81 32.71
N LYS A 267 -16.34 7.31 32.98
CA LYS A 267 -16.64 6.11 33.77
C LYS A 267 -17.59 5.21 32.97
N GLY A 268 -17.44 3.91 33.04
CA GLY A 268 -18.41 2.95 32.49
C GLY A 268 -18.07 2.34 31.13
N GLY A 269 -16.91 2.60 30.54
CA GLY A 269 -16.45 1.92 29.32
C GLY A 269 -16.73 2.72 28.02
N GLY A 270 -16.87 2.00 26.90
CA GLY A 270 -17.04 2.60 25.55
C GLY A 270 -15.75 2.60 24.73
N GLU A 271 -14.62 2.22 25.30
CA GLU A 271 -13.33 2.19 24.61
C GLU A 271 -13.30 1.15 23.50
N LEU A 272 -13.97 0.00 23.66
CA LEU A 272 -14.12 -1.02 22.61
C LEU A 272 -14.92 -0.45 21.43
N ASP A 273 -16.08 0.12 21.72
CA ASP A 273 -16.97 0.71 20.69
C ASP A 273 -16.27 1.86 19.97
N ALA A 274 -15.54 2.72 20.72
CA ALA A 274 -14.73 3.78 20.12
C ALA A 274 -13.56 3.22 19.26
N GLY A 275 -13.02 2.07 19.60
CA GLY A 275 -12.01 1.37 18.78
C GLY A 275 -12.59 0.92 17.44
N LEU A 276 -13.80 0.36 17.44
CA LEU A 276 -14.52 -0.04 16.22
C LEU A 276 -14.84 1.17 15.32
N LEU A 277 -15.32 2.25 15.93
CA LEU A 277 -15.53 3.54 15.25
C LEU A 277 -14.23 4.06 14.63
N GLY A 278 -13.12 4.02 15.37
CA GLY A 278 -11.83 4.50 14.89
C GLY A 278 -11.28 3.70 13.72
N GLU A 279 -11.40 2.37 13.73
CA GLU A 279 -10.95 1.54 12.62
C GLU A 279 -11.78 1.80 11.36
N ASN A 280 -13.11 1.95 11.45
CA ASN A 280 -13.94 2.33 10.32
C ASN A 280 -13.48 3.67 9.73
N MET A 281 -13.18 4.68 10.56
CA MET A 281 -12.65 5.96 10.09
C MET A 281 -11.30 5.81 9.40
N MET A 282 -10.39 5.01 9.94
CA MET A 282 -9.06 4.79 9.37
C MET A 282 -9.14 4.08 8.02
N LEU A 283 -10.04 3.11 7.88
CA LEU A 283 -10.26 2.39 6.60
C LEU A 283 -10.92 3.29 5.56
N ALA A 284 -11.90 4.11 5.96
CA ALA A 284 -12.52 5.08 5.08
C ALA A 284 -11.52 6.13 4.59
N ALA A 285 -10.69 6.68 5.48
CA ALA A 285 -9.63 7.61 5.12
C ALA A 285 -8.67 6.99 4.09
N GLN A 286 -8.20 5.75 4.34
CA GLN A 286 -7.32 5.01 3.41
C GLN A 286 -7.97 4.86 2.03
N SER A 287 -9.26 4.51 1.95
CA SER A 287 -9.95 4.25 0.69
C SER A 287 -10.11 5.50 -0.20
N ILE A 288 -10.02 6.69 0.40
CA ILE A 288 -10.11 7.99 -0.32
C ILE A 288 -8.77 8.73 -0.40
N GLY A 289 -7.67 8.01 -0.17
CA GLY A 289 -6.30 8.53 -0.34
C GLY A 289 -5.78 9.39 0.81
N LEU A 290 -6.40 9.30 2.00
CA LEU A 290 -5.93 9.97 3.21
C LEU A 290 -5.15 9.00 4.11
N GLY A 291 -4.14 9.55 4.80
CA GLY A 291 -3.38 8.84 5.81
C GLY A 291 -3.85 9.17 7.23
N THR A 292 -3.79 8.20 8.13
CA THR A 292 -4.15 8.38 9.53
C THR A 292 -3.10 7.82 10.49
N CYS A 293 -3.07 8.37 11.71
CA CYS A 293 -2.33 7.80 12.83
C CYS A 293 -3.12 7.95 14.14
N CYS A 294 -3.40 6.83 14.80
CA CYS A 294 -4.02 6.86 16.12
C CYS A 294 -2.99 7.27 17.19
N LEU A 295 -3.29 8.32 17.93
CA LEU A 295 -2.41 8.96 18.89
C LEU A 295 -2.98 8.87 20.32
N GLY A 296 -2.27 8.17 21.21
CA GLY A 296 -2.57 8.15 22.64
C GLY A 296 -1.68 9.09 23.47
N GLY A 297 -0.42 9.31 23.03
CA GLY A 297 0.53 10.14 23.76
C GLY A 297 0.04 11.58 24.00
N PRO A 298 -0.34 12.34 22.95
CA PRO A 298 -0.91 13.67 23.10
C PRO A 298 -2.11 13.74 24.03
N VAL A 299 -2.98 12.72 23.98
CA VAL A 299 -4.21 12.67 24.79
C VAL A 299 -3.94 12.69 26.28
N ARG A 300 -2.96 11.89 26.72
CA ARG A 300 -2.59 11.87 28.14
C ARG A 300 -2.15 13.25 28.61
N TRP A 301 -1.32 13.93 27.83
CA TRP A 301 -0.84 15.27 28.14
C TRP A 301 -1.99 16.28 28.13
N LEU A 302 -2.86 16.28 27.12
CA LEU A 302 -4.01 17.18 27.02
C LEU A 302 -4.98 17.02 28.21
N ASN A 303 -5.25 15.79 28.64
CA ASN A 303 -6.16 15.53 29.75
C ASN A 303 -5.59 15.92 31.13
N THR A 304 -4.27 16.12 31.24
CA THR A 304 -3.62 16.38 32.57
C THR A 304 -2.97 17.77 32.67
N ASN A 305 -2.78 18.48 31.57
CA ASN A 305 -2.10 19.77 31.57
C ASN A 305 -3.13 20.93 31.61
N ALA A 306 -3.04 21.73 32.67
CA ALA A 306 -3.96 22.85 32.89
C ALA A 306 -3.86 23.92 31.75
N ASP A 307 -2.65 24.16 31.24
CA ASP A 307 -2.42 25.17 30.20
C ASP A 307 -3.01 24.75 28.84
N ALA A 308 -3.32 23.44 28.66
CA ALA A 308 -3.95 22.91 27.47
C ALA A 308 -5.50 22.88 27.57
N LYS A 309 -6.06 23.31 28.71
CA LYS A 309 -7.51 23.25 28.96
C LYS A 309 -8.31 23.98 27.87
N PHE A 310 -7.82 25.11 27.37
CA PHE A 310 -8.51 25.88 26.29
C PHE A 310 -8.77 25.02 25.03
N PHE A 311 -7.87 24.06 24.70
CA PHE A 311 -8.08 23.15 23.60
C PHE A 311 -9.26 22.20 23.87
N LEU A 312 -9.33 21.61 25.06
CA LEU A 312 -10.43 20.74 25.46
C LEU A 312 -11.75 21.50 25.56
N ASP A 313 -11.72 22.74 26.10
CA ASP A 313 -12.90 23.62 26.14
C ASP A 313 -13.43 23.95 24.75
N ARG A 314 -12.52 24.16 23.77
CA ARG A 314 -12.90 24.41 22.38
C ARG A 314 -13.49 23.19 21.67
N LEU A 315 -13.14 21.97 22.12
CA LEU A 315 -13.76 20.74 21.63
C LEU A 315 -15.20 20.56 22.12
N ASP A 316 -15.64 21.34 23.10
CA ASP A 316 -17.00 21.25 23.67
C ASP A 316 -17.38 19.79 24.02
N ILE A 317 -16.52 19.17 24.84
CA ILE A 317 -16.71 17.79 25.30
C ILE A 317 -17.78 17.80 26.40
N PRO A 318 -18.90 17.05 26.24
CA PRO A 318 -19.94 17.00 27.28
C PRO A 318 -19.42 16.54 28.64
N GLU A 319 -20.06 17.02 29.71
CA GLU A 319 -19.76 16.55 31.07
C GLU A 319 -19.88 15.02 31.15
N GLY A 320 -18.98 14.40 31.88
CA GLY A 320 -18.93 12.94 32.01
C GLY A 320 -18.17 12.21 30.88
N TYR A 321 -17.68 12.94 29.86
CA TYR A 321 -16.83 12.39 28.82
C TYR A 321 -15.38 12.86 28.97
N LYS A 322 -14.45 12.07 28.40
CA LYS A 322 -13.01 12.40 28.32
C LYS A 322 -12.50 12.12 26.91
N LEU A 323 -11.49 12.87 26.50
CA LEU A 323 -10.76 12.56 25.27
C LEU A 323 -10.05 11.21 25.44
N ASN A 324 -10.33 10.26 24.53
CA ASN A 324 -9.82 8.90 24.57
C ASN A 324 -8.61 8.70 23.63
N TYR A 325 -8.77 9.07 22.37
CA TYR A 325 -7.67 9.11 21.40
C TYR A 325 -7.91 10.18 20.33
N ILE A 326 -6.86 10.48 19.59
CA ILE A 326 -6.89 11.40 18.43
C ILE A 326 -6.44 10.63 17.18
N LEU A 327 -7.21 10.72 16.11
CA LEU A 327 -6.72 10.37 14.79
C LEU A 327 -6.11 11.62 14.15
N ALA A 328 -4.80 11.62 13.98
CA ALA A 328 -4.12 12.53 13.07
C ALA A 328 -4.50 12.13 11.64
N ILE A 329 -4.92 13.07 10.82
CA ILE A 329 -5.42 12.81 9.45
C ILE A 329 -4.90 13.87 8.48
N GLY A 330 -4.54 13.44 7.27
CA GLY A 330 -4.02 14.32 6.23
C GLY A 330 -3.64 13.55 4.97
N TYR A 331 -3.16 14.24 3.97
CA TYR A 331 -2.57 13.63 2.79
C TYR A 331 -1.20 13.04 3.15
N PRO A 332 -0.94 11.73 2.88
CA PRO A 332 0.31 11.10 3.26
C PRO A 332 1.51 11.66 2.45
N ASP A 333 2.62 11.92 3.14
CA ASP A 333 3.93 12.27 2.56
C ASP A 333 4.98 11.18 2.88
N GLU A 334 4.51 9.97 3.10
CA GLU A 334 5.32 8.77 3.27
C GLU A 334 4.52 7.52 2.86
N GLN A 335 5.26 6.46 2.55
CA GLN A 335 4.68 5.15 2.26
C GLN A 335 5.46 4.08 3.05
N PRO A 336 5.15 3.91 4.34
CA PRO A 336 5.87 2.97 5.18
C PRO A 336 5.53 1.51 4.84
N ASP A 337 6.54 0.65 4.91
CA ASP A 337 6.37 -0.79 4.73
C ASP A 337 5.46 -1.40 5.81
N ALA A 338 4.82 -2.51 5.42
CA ALA A 338 4.07 -3.31 6.38
C ALA A 338 5.02 -3.95 7.41
N LYS A 339 4.75 -3.74 8.68
CA LYS A 339 5.46 -4.49 9.72
C LYS A 339 4.95 -5.94 9.78
N PRO A 340 5.82 -6.91 10.07
CA PRO A 340 5.41 -8.30 10.26
C PRO A 340 4.26 -8.45 11.25
N ARG A 341 3.38 -9.38 10.99
CA ARG A 341 2.30 -9.80 11.89
C ARG A 341 2.56 -11.22 12.36
N ASP A 342 2.30 -11.46 13.63
CA ASP A 342 2.45 -12.77 14.25
C ASP A 342 1.16 -13.58 14.09
N ALA A 343 1.10 -14.38 13.03
CA ALA A 343 -0.05 -15.24 12.74
C ALA A 343 -0.22 -16.38 13.78
N SER A 344 0.82 -16.71 14.56
CA SER A 344 0.76 -17.77 15.57
C SER A 344 -0.19 -17.44 16.73
N LYS A 345 -0.57 -16.15 16.86
CA LYS A 345 -1.56 -15.69 17.84
C LYS A 345 -3.00 -16.01 17.47
N ALA A 346 -3.25 -16.45 16.22
CA ALA A 346 -4.55 -16.93 15.79
C ALA A 346 -4.56 -18.45 15.79
N LYS A 347 -5.55 -19.08 16.44
CA LYS A 347 -5.73 -20.52 16.48
C LYS A 347 -7.16 -20.85 16.03
N PHE A 348 -7.28 -21.76 15.07
CA PHE A 348 -8.56 -22.32 14.64
C PHE A 348 -8.89 -23.53 15.52
N ILE A 349 -10.00 -23.47 16.21
CA ILE A 349 -10.52 -24.60 17.01
C ILE A 349 -11.55 -25.30 16.12
N GLN A 350 -11.24 -26.55 15.76
CA GLN A 350 -12.08 -27.41 14.91
C GLN A 350 -12.73 -28.50 15.76
#